data_ee289e02c0baae1420ac791f271faa47
#
_entry.id   ee289e02c0baae1420ac791f271faa47
#
_cell.length_a   1.000
_cell.length_b   1.000
_cell.length_c   1.000
_cell.angle_alpha   90.00
_cell.angle_beta   90.00
_cell.angle_gamma   90.00
#
_symmetry.space_group_name_H-M   'P 1'
#
loop_
_entity.id
_entity.type
_entity.pdbx_description
1 polymer ?
#
loop_
_entity_poly.entity_id
_entity_poly.type
_entity_poly.pdbx_seq_one_letter_code
_entity_poly.pdbx_strand_id
1 'polypeptide(L)'
;MSIEKINQAKAEIAATSAYKTITAFFDADSFCEIDAFAKSGEGFAEVVAGFGTVEGMPVYAFAQNSDICGGAMSKAQAAKLKKLYGLALKTGAPVVGFYDSVGGRLNQGTELLAGCGDVLNAAASLSGVVPQISVVLGTCLGTNALNAASADIVIMSKDAQLSLSVTGKHSDAAYNAENGIASIVCDDADKAIKAAKELILYLPSNNLTMAPQSFEEAPAEDGCGCVVSRTVDGNSIVKLFNDYGKEANVRFARLGGQVVGIVVTKGKELGCKSANKVAKFVRFCDAFSLPVVTLSLIHI
;
A
#
# COMPACT_ATOMS: atom_id res chain seq x y z
N MET A 1 27.33 -24.92 1.47
CA MET A 1 26.02 -25.27 0.91
C MET A 1 26.26 -25.64 -0.55
N SER A 2 25.78 -26.81 -1.05
CA SER A 2 25.99 -27.15 -2.47
C SER A 2 25.12 -26.28 -3.37
N ILE A 3 25.54 -26.05 -4.61
CA ILE A 3 24.78 -25.26 -5.61
C ILE A 3 23.38 -25.87 -5.82
N GLU A 4 23.28 -27.21 -5.81
CA GLU A 4 22.00 -27.92 -5.92
C GLU A 4 21.02 -27.56 -4.80
N LYS A 5 21.47 -27.48 -3.54
CA LYS A 5 20.63 -27.08 -2.41
C LYS A 5 20.17 -25.62 -2.52
N ILE A 6 21.03 -24.75 -3.06
CA ILE A 6 20.64 -23.34 -3.31
C ILE A 6 19.57 -23.26 -4.40
N ASN A 7 19.73 -24.01 -5.49
CA ASN A 7 18.76 -24.01 -6.59
C ASN A 7 17.43 -24.61 -6.16
N GLN A 8 17.44 -25.68 -5.36
CA GLN A 8 16.23 -26.25 -4.78
C GLN A 8 15.50 -25.25 -3.89
N ALA A 9 16.22 -24.59 -2.97
CA ALA A 9 15.63 -23.57 -2.09
C ALA A 9 15.04 -22.39 -2.87
N LYS A 10 15.71 -21.93 -3.94
CA LYS A 10 15.16 -20.89 -4.83
C LYS A 10 13.88 -21.36 -5.53
N ALA A 11 13.84 -22.60 -6.00
CA ALA A 11 12.65 -23.15 -6.64
C ALA A 11 11.46 -23.27 -5.67
N GLU A 12 11.72 -23.68 -4.41
CA GLU A 12 10.71 -23.75 -3.35
C GLU A 12 10.12 -22.36 -3.06
N ILE A 13 10.96 -21.33 -2.92
CA ILE A 13 10.51 -19.94 -2.68
C ILE A 13 9.72 -19.42 -3.90
N ALA A 14 10.21 -19.65 -5.13
CA ALA A 14 9.59 -19.19 -6.36
C ALA A 14 8.21 -19.83 -6.61
N ALA A 15 7.93 -20.99 -6.06
CA ALA A 15 6.64 -21.67 -6.16
C ALA A 15 5.55 -21.03 -5.29
N THR A 16 5.92 -20.23 -4.27
CA THR A 16 4.99 -19.66 -3.29
C THR A 16 4.08 -18.58 -3.87
N SER A 17 2.90 -18.40 -3.25
CA SER A 17 1.94 -17.34 -3.58
C SER A 17 2.54 -15.95 -3.41
N ALA A 18 3.29 -15.73 -2.34
CA ALA A 18 3.95 -14.46 -2.06
C ALA A 18 4.98 -14.07 -3.13
N TYR A 19 5.77 -15.03 -3.63
CA TYR A 19 6.74 -14.77 -4.69
C TYR A 19 6.05 -14.40 -6.01
N LYS A 20 4.96 -15.09 -6.35
CA LYS A 20 4.15 -14.78 -7.53
C LYS A 20 3.53 -13.37 -7.44
N THR A 21 3.00 -13.01 -6.29
CA THR A 21 2.46 -11.66 -6.03
C THR A 21 3.52 -10.58 -6.23
N ILE A 22 4.69 -10.77 -5.65
CA ILE A 22 5.78 -9.79 -5.76
C ILE A 22 6.31 -9.67 -7.19
N THR A 23 6.50 -10.78 -7.88
CA THR A 23 6.96 -10.76 -9.28
C THR A 23 5.90 -10.20 -10.25
N ALA A 24 4.61 -10.38 -9.94
CA ALA A 24 3.53 -9.71 -10.68
C ALA A 24 3.51 -8.20 -10.45
N PHE A 25 4.00 -7.72 -9.31
CA PHE A 25 4.05 -6.29 -8.99
C PHE A 25 5.23 -5.57 -9.64
N PHE A 26 6.40 -6.17 -9.72
CA PHE A 26 7.58 -5.55 -10.30
C PHE A 26 7.67 -5.70 -11.83
N ASP A 27 8.51 -4.88 -12.44
CA ASP A 27 8.90 -5.05 -13.85
C ASP A 27 9.64 -6.39 -14.03
N ALA A 28 9.55 -6.96 -15.23
CA ALA A 28 10.19 -8.24 -15.54
C ALA A 28 11.69 -8.20 -15.18
N ASP A 29 12.16 -9.23 -14.50
CA ASP A 29 13.55 -9.45 -14.10
C ASP A 29 14.18 -8.35 -13.20
N SER A 30 13.39 -7.39 -12.69
CA SER A 30 13.90 -6.32 -11.85
C SER A 30 13.96 -6.69 -10.37
N PHE A 31 13.21 -7.70 -9.91
CA PHE A 31 13.10 -8.04 -8.51
C PHE A 31 14.37 -8.66 -7.93
N CYS A 32 14.89 -8.08 -6.86
CA CYS A 32 16.01 -8.59 -6.08
C CYS A 32 15.55 -8.86 -4.64
N GLU A 33 15.53 -10.12 -4.23
CA GLU A 33 15.10 -10.51 -2.89
C GLU A 33 16.19 -10.24 -1.84
N ILE A 34 15.80 -9.70 -0.70
CA ILE A 34 16.63 -9.47 0.48
C ILE A 34 16.48 -10.67 1.40
N ASP A 35 17.61 -11.21 1.89
CA ASP A 35 17.65 -12.32 2.83
C ASP A 35 16.75 -13.51 2.41
N ALA A 36 16.84 -13.91 1.13
CA ALA A 36 16.00 -14.95 0.53
C ALA A 36 15.99 -16.29 1.32
N PHE A 37 17.10 -16.62 1.98
CA PHE A 37 17.25 -17.87 2.73
C PHE A 37 17.10 -17.69 4.25
N ALA A 38 16.49 -16.57 4.70
CA ALA A 38 16.16 -16.40 6.10
C ALA A 38 15.21 -17.50 6.57
N LYS A 39 15.53 -18.13 7.72
CA LYS A 39 14.77 -19.25 8.26
C LYS A 39 13.98 -18.86 9.50
N SER A 40 12.79 -19.44 9.61
CA SER A 40 11.96 -19.43 10.81
C SER A 40 11.73 -20.86 11.28
N GLY A 41 12.58 -21.33 12.19
CA GLY A 41 12.68 -22.75 12.56
C GLY A 41 13.32 -23.58 11.44
N GLU A 42 12.66 -24.66 11.00
CA GLU A 42 13.15 -25.53 9.92
C GLU A 42 12.82 -25.02 8.52
N GLY A 43 11.79 -24.16 8.39
CA GLY A 43 11.32 -23.58 7.13
C GLY A 43 11.90 -22.21 6.82
N PHE A 44 11.51 -21.64 5.66
CA PHE A 44 11.82 -20.26 5.30
C PHE A 44 10.96 -19.27 6.10
N ALA A 45 11.42 -18.01 6.17
CA ALA A 45 10.63 -16.94 6.76
C ALA A 45 9.33 -16.74 5.99
N GLU A 46 8.26 -16.38 6.70
CA GLU A 46 6.88 -16.26 6.21
C GLU A 46 6.66 -14.96 5.40
N VAL A 47 7.73 -14.47 4.76
CA VAL A 47 7.69 -13.26 3.93
C VAL A 47 8.74 -13.31 2.82
N VAL A 48 8.34 -12.92 1.63
CA VAL A 48 9.23 -12.55 0.52
C VAL A 48 9.37 -11.04 0.55
N ALA A 49 10.60 -10.53 0.58
CA ALA A 49 10.85 -9.09 0.69
C ALA A 49 12.07 -8.69 -0.13
N GLY A 50 11.99 -7.56 -0.81
CA GLY A 50 13.07 -7.11 -1.67
C GLY A 50 12.80 -5.75 -2.30
N PHE A 51 13.50 -5.48 -3.37
CA PHE A 51 13.37 -4.25 -4.15
C PHE A 51 13.41 -4.57 -5.64
N GLY A 52 12.88 -3.67 -6.44
CA GLY A 52 12.84 -3.76 -7.89
C GLY A 52 12.35 -2.44 -8.47
N THR A 53 11.92 -2.47 -9.71
CA THR A 53 11.31 -1.30 -10.37
C THR A 53 9.85 -1.56 -10.74
N VAL A 54 9.07 -0.50 -10.75
CA VAL A 54 7.70 -0.45 -11.28
C VAL A 54 7.69 0.69 -12.31
N GLU A 55 7.51 0.36 -13.58
CA GLU A 55 7.66 1.32 -14.70
C GLU A 55 8.98 2.11 -14.59
N GLY A 56 10.07 1.41 -14.25
CA GLY A 56 11.40 1.98 -14.06
C GLY A 56 11.63 2.72 -12.74
N MET A 57 10.62 2.93 -11.91
CA MET A 57 10.76 3.59 -10.61
C MET A 57 11.18 2.59 -9.52
N PRO A 58 12.21 2.90 -8.70
CA PRO A 58 12.65 2.01 -7.64
C PRO A 58 11.62 1.95 -6.51
N VAL A 59 11.29 0.74 -6.08
CA VAL A 59 10.32 0.47 -5.01
C VAL A 59 10.81 -0.68 -4.15
N TYR A 60 10.62 -0.60 -2.84
CA TYR A 60 10.72 -1.74 -1.93
C TYR A 60 9.36 -2.39 -1.76
N ALA A 61 9.32 -3.71 -1.80
CA ALA A 61 8.09 -4.42 -1.52
C ALA A 61 8.32 -5.69 -0.71
N PHE A 62 7.28 -6.09 0.02
CA PHE A 62 7.21 -7.39 0.67
C PHE A 62 5.83 -8.01 0.46
N ALA A 63 5.79 -9.34 0.44
CA ALA A 63 4.55 -10.10 0.43
C ALA A 63 4.60 -11.16 1.53
N GLN A 64 3.59 -11.18 2.39
CA GLN A 64 3.43 -12.22 3.40
C GLN A 64 3.05 -13.54 2.71
N ASN A 65 3.69 -14.61 3.14
CA ASN A 65 3.53 -15.93 2.53
C ASN A 65 2.58 -16.78 3.37
N SER A 66 1.31 -16.79 3.00
CA SER A 66 0.29 -17.60 3.67
C SER A 66 0.50 -19.10 3.51
N ASP A 67 1.29 -19.54 2.52
CA ASP A 67 1.64 -20.96 2.33
C ASP A 67 2.51 -21.50 3.49
N ILE A 68 3.17 -20.59 4.24
CA ILE A 68 3.99 -20.94 5.40
C ILE A 68 3.32 -20.42 6.67
N CYS A 69 2.82 -21.31 7.51
CA CYS A 69 2.17 -20.96 8.80
C CYS A 69 1.08 -19.88 8.68
N GLY A 70 0.36 -19.82 7.56
CA GLY A 70 -0.66 -18.79 7.31
C GLY A 70 -0.10 -17.38 7.27
N GLY A 71 1.16 -17.17 6.89
CA GLY A 71 1.81 -15.85 6.88
C GLY A 71 2.04 -15.24 8.25
N ALA A 72 1.90 -16.02 9.34
CA ALA A 72 1.97 -15.51 10.70
C ALA A 72 3.34 -14.90 11.02
N MET A 73 3.35 -13.69 11.56
CA MET A 73 4.58 -12.97 11.92
C MET A 73 5.46 -13.80 12.83
N SER A 74 6.72 -13.96 12.44
CA SER A 74 7.78 -14.56 13.25
C SER A 74 8.88 -13.54 13.52
N LYS A 75 9.81 -13.87 14.42
CA LYS A 75 11.03 -13.08 14.66
C LYS A 75 11.84 -12.90 13.37
N ALA A 76 11.94 -13.96 12.55
CA ALA A 76 12.69 -13.92 11.28
C ALA A 76 12.01 -12.99 10.26
N GLN A 77 10.70 -13.09 10.13
CA GLN A 77 9.91 -12.17 9.30
C GLN A 77 10.06 -10.73 9.78
N ALA A 78 9.93 -10.47 11.08
CA ALA A 78 10.08 -9.15 11.66
C ALA A 78 11.46 -8.54 11.38
N ALA A 79 12.54 -9.33 11.51
CA ALA A 79 13.89 -8.88 11.22
C ALA A 79 14.07 -8.53 9.73
N LYS A 80 13.49 -9.34 8.82
CA LYS A 80 13.53 -9.10 7.38
C LYS A 80 12.79 -7.82 7.00
N LEU A 81 11.58 -7.59 7.56
CA LEU A 81 10.80 -6.39 7.35
C LEU A 81 11.49 -5.13 7.92
N LYS A 82 12.02 -5.20 9.16
CA LYS A 82 12.79 -4.11 9.75
C LYS A 82 13.97 -3.70 8.88
N LYS A 83 14.68 -4.67 8.30
CA LYS A 83 15.79 -4.42 7.37
C LYS A 83 15.30 -3.74 6.09
N LEU A 84 14.18 -4.21 5.51
CA LEU A 84 13.57 -3.61 4.31
C LEU A 84 13.20 -2.15 4.56
N TYR A 85 12.47 -1.85 5.63
CA TYR A 85 12.11 -0.47 5.99
C TYR A 85 13.34 0.41 6.22
N GLY A 86 14.37 -0.11 6.88
CA GLY A 86 15.62 0.59 7.07
C GLY A 86 16.39 0.90 5.77
N LEU A 87 16.30 0.03 4.77
CA LEU A 87 16.86 0.26 3.43
C LEU A 87 16.04 1.30 2.67
N ALA A 88 14.71 1.19 2.69
CA ALA A 88 13.81 2.15 2.08
C ALA A 88 14.02 3.57 2.63
N LEU A 89 14.19 3.71 3.96
CA LEU A 89 14.51 4.99 4.59
C LEU A 89 15.82 5.58 4.09
N LYS A 90 16.85 4.74 3.93
CA LYS A 90 18.18 5.20 3.49
C LYS A 90 18.22 5.60 2.02
N THR A 91 17.46 4.92 1.18
CA THR A 91 17.44 5.16 -0.27
C THR A 91 16.38 6.16 -0.69
N GLY A 92 15.39 6.45 0.17
CA GLY A 92 14.27 7.32 -0.13
C GLY A 92 13.36 6.75 -1.22
N ALA A 93 13.07 5.45 -1.18
CA ALA A 93 12.18 4.81 -2.14
C ALA A 93 10.89 4.30 -1.46
N PRO A 94 9.72 4.34 -2.15
CA PRO A 94 8.44 3.91 -1.60
C PRO A 94 8.44 2.47 -1.12
N VAL A 95 7.52 2.16 -0.20
CA VAL A 95 7.32 0.80 0.30
C VAL A 95 5.91 0.32 -0.01
N VAL A 96 5.79 -0.87 -0.61
CA VAL A 96 4.53 -1.55 -0.85
C VAL A 96 4.49 -2.87 -0.09
N GLY A 97 3.53 -3.03 0.80
CA GLY A 97 3.33 -4.27 1.57
C GLY A 97 2.10 -5.04 1.09
N PHE A 98 2.29 -6.30 0.70
CA PHE A 98 1.19 -7.22 0.39
C PHE A 98 0.93 -8.10 1.61
N TYR A 99 -0.29 -7.99 2.15
CA TYR A 99 -0.66 -8.63 3.40
C TYR A 99 -1.60 -9.81 3.17
N ASP A 100 -1.18 -10.96 3.70
CA ASP A 100 -1.98 -12.18 3.85
C ASP A 100 -1.43 -12.96 5.04
N SER A 101 -1.98 -12.68 6.25
CA SER A 101 -1.45 -13.20 7.51
C SER A 101 -2.53 -13.37 8.57
N VAL A 102 -2.56 -14.54 9.17
CA VAL A 102 -3.47 -14.85 10.29
C VAL A 102 -3.04 -14.23 11.63
N GLY A 103 -1.97 -13.45 11.68
CA GLY A 103 -1.50 -12.79 12.90
C GLY A 103 -0.05 -13.09 13.24
N GLY A 104 0.24 -13.55 14.46
CA GLY A 104 1.60 -13.81 14.91
C GLY A 104 1.82 -15.23 15.43
N ARG A 105 3.05 -15.73 15.37
CA ARG A 105 3.46 -17.06 15.89
C ARG A 105 3.58 -17.02 17.41
N LEU A 106 2.48 -17.27 18.11
CA LEU A 106 2.36 -17.17 19.58
C LEU A 106 3.38 -18.05 20.33
N ASN A 107 3.86 -19.14 19.73
CA ASN A 107 4.90 -20.00 20.30
C ASN A 107 6.26 -19.32 20.48
N GLN A 108 6.49 -18.14 19.88
CA GLN A 108 7.70 -17.34 20.05
C GLN A 108 7.64 -16.35 21.23
N GLY A 109 6.49 -16.23 21.89
CA GLY A 109 6.32 -15.47 23.14
C GLY A 109 6.75 -14.00 23.02
N THR A 110 7.61 -13.57 23.96
CA THR A 110 8.07 -12.16 24.03
C THR A 110 8.92 -11.73 22.85
N GLU A 111 9.62 -12.66 22.16
CA GLU A 111 10.40 -12.34 20.97
C GLU A 111 9.52 -11.90 19.79
N LEU A 112 8.33 -12.49 19.67
CA LEU A 112 7.32 -12.04 18.71
C LEU A 112 6.88 -10.62 19.00
N LEU A 113 6.55 -10.29 20.26
CA LEU A 113 6.11 -8.95 20.64
C LEU A 113 7.20 -7.90 20.36
N ALA A 114 8.45 -8.20 20.68
CA ALA A 114 9.59 -7.35 20.37
C ALA A 114 9.74 -7.14 18.86
N GLY A 115 9.63 -8.22 18.07
CA GLY A 115 9.68 -8.14 16.60
C GLY A 115 8.53 -7.31 16.00
N CYS A 116 7.30 -7.46 16.49
CA CYS A 116 6.17 -6.64 16.07
C CYS A 116 6.40 -5.15 16.39
N GLY A 117 6.91 -4.84 17.58
CA GLY A 117 7.27 -3.47 17.96
C GLY A 117 8.35 -2.87 17.06
N ASP A 118 9.37 -3.67 16.73
CA ASP A 118 10.45 -3.27 15.81
C ASP A 118 9.93 -2.92 14.41
N VAL A 119 9.01 -3.74 13.87
CA VAL A 119 8.39 -3.50 12.55
C VAL A 119 7.56 -2.22 12.57
N LEU A 120 6.70 -2.05 13.58
CA LEU A 120 5.86 -0.85 13.70
C LEU A 120 6.70 0.43 13.86
N ASN A 121 7.76 0.36 14.67
CA ASN A 121 8.67 1.50 14.83
C ASN A 121 9.42 1.83 13.53
N ALA A 122 9.88 0.81 12.80
CA ALA A 122 10.54 1.00 11.52
C ALA A 122 9.58 1.61 10.47
N ALA A 123 8.35 1.11 10.37
CA ALA A 123 7.32 1.65 9.48
C ALA A 123 6.96 3.10 9.87
N ALA A 124 6.78 3.39 11.17
CA ALA A 124 6.50 4.74 11.64
C ALA A 124 7.60 5.75 11.30
N SER A 125 8.86 5.31 11.28
CA SER A 125 10.01 6.15 10.91
C SER A 125 10.00 6.59 9.44
N LEU A 126 9.24 5.91 8.58
CA LEU A 126 9.07 6.27 7.17
C LEU A 126 7.91 7.25 6.93
N SER A 127 7.05 7.46 7.93
CA SER A 127 5.86 8.31 7.78
C SER A 127 6.24 9.73 7.37
N GLY A 128 5.69 10.22 6.26
CA GLY A 128 6.02 11.52 5.69
C GLY A 128 7.42 11.63 5.06
N VAL A 129 8.20 10.55 5.02
CA VAL A 129 9.52 10.50 4.37
C VAL A 129 9.42 9.80 3.02
N VAL A 130 8.86 8.60 2.98
CA VAL A 130 8.56 7.85 1.75
C VAL A 130 7.11 7.39 1.77
N PRO A 131 6.42 7.33 0.62
CA PRO A 131 5.07 6.81 0.54
C PRO A 131 5.00 5.34 0.96
N GLN A 132 4.00 5.00 1.75
CA GLN A 132 3.73 3.63 2.17
C GLN A 132 2.36 3.18 1.69
N ILE A 133 2.31 2.10 0.92
CA ILE A 133 1.08 1.51 0.40
C ILE A 133 0.92 0.11 0.99
N SER A 134 -0.22 -0.15 1.60
CA SER A 134 -0.61 -1.48 2.05
C SER A 134 -1.65 -2.08 1.11
N VAL A 135 -1.43 -3.30 0.67
CA VAL A 135 -2.34 -4.05 -0.19
C VAL A 135 -2.75 -5.32 0.54
N VAL A 136 -4.00 -5.38 1.00
CA VAL A 136 -4.54 -6.52 1.73
C VAL A 136 -5.23 -7.45 0.74
N LEU A 137 -4.63 -8.61 0.49
CA LEU A 137 -5.08 -9.57 -0.52
C LEU A 137 -5.90 -10.71 0.07
N GLY A 138 -5.63 -11.07 1.32
CA GLY A 138 -6.29 -12.14 2.04
C GLY A 138 -6.60 -11.71 3.48
N THR A 139 -6.33 -12.59 4.43
CA THR A 139 -6.50 -12.31 5.85
C THR A 139 -5.37 -11.42 6.37
N CYS A 140 -5.70 -10.40 7.15
CA CYS A 140 -4.72 -9.55 7.83
C CYS A 140 -5.19 -9.23 9.25
N LEU A 141 -4.61 -9.93 10.23
CA LEU A 141 -5.07 -9.88 11.63
C LEU A 141 -3.98 -9.43 12.61
N GLY A 142 -4.42 -8.94 13.77
CA GLY A 142 -3.56 -8.58 14.89
C GLY A 142 -2.61 -7.43 14.57
N THR A 143 -1.34 -7.56 14.95
CA THR A 143 -0.30 -6.51 14.73
C THR A 143 -0.02 -6.23 13.26
N ASN A 144 -0.20 -7.22 12.38
CA ASN A 144 -0.11 -7.03 10.93
C ASN A 144 -1.18 -6.08 10.43
N ALA A 145 -2.42 -6.20 10.95
CA ALA A 145 -3.50 -5.27 10.62
C ALA A 145 -3.20 -3.84 11.08
N LEU A 146 -2.57 -3.68 12.25
CA LEU A 146 -2.15 -2.36 12.72
C LEU A 146 -1.10 -1.76 11.79
N ASN A 147 -0.10 -2.56 11.38
CA ASN A 147 0.93 -2.10 10.43
C ASN A 147 0.32 -1.75 9.07
N ALA A 148 -0.56 -2.59 8.54
CA ALA A 148 -1.26 -2.33 7.28
C ALA A 148 -2.12 -1.06 7.33
N ALA A 149 -2.88 -0.85 8.41
CA ALA A 149 -3.74 0.31 8.58
C ALA A 149 -2.98 1.63 8.83
N SER A 150 -1.72 1.55 9.29
CA SER A 150 -0.87 2.73 9.54
C SER A 150 -0.23 3.31 8.27
N ALA A 151 -0.30 2.60 7.14
CA ALA A 151 0.20 3.09 5.86
C ALA A 151 -0.60 4.31 5.36
N ASP A 152 0.00 5.07 4.45
CA ASP A 152 -0.61 6.27 3.88
C ASP A 152 -1.85 5.91 3.05
N ILE A 153 -1.75 4.85 2.24
CA ILE A 153 -2.83 4.36 1.38
C ILE A 153 -3.02 2.86 1.62
N VAL A 154 -4.26 2.46 1.87
CA VAL A 154 -4.63 1.05 2.07
C VAL A 154 -5.55 0.60 0.95
N ILE A 155 -5.12 -0.40 0.20
CA ILE A 155 -5.89 -1.06 -0.85
C ILE A 155 -6.35 -2.41 -0.29
N MET A 156 -7.60 -2.76 -0.49
CA MET A 156 -8.12 -4.08 -0.10
C MET A 156 -8.75 -4.78 -1.30
N SER A 157 -8.50 -6.08 -1.43
CA SER A 157 -9.36 -6.95 -2.23
C SER A 157 -10.72 -7.08 -1.55
N LYS A 158 -11.80 -7.22 -2.32
CA LYS A 158 -13.16 -7.33 -1.80
C LYS A 158 -13.34 -8.48 -0.80
N ASP A 159 -12.66 -9.60 -1.04
CA ASP A 159 -12.73 -10.78 -0.19
C ASP A 159 -11.71 -10.77 0.95
N ALA A 160 -10.89 -9.73 1.05
CA ALA A 160 -9.88 -9.58 2.08
C ALA A 160 -10.47 -9.17 3.43
N GLN A 161 -9.77 -9.53 4.49
CA GLN A 161 -10.13 -9.22 5.87
C GLN A 161 -9.02 -8.42 6.55
N LEU A 162 -9.38 -7.33 7.20
CA LEU A 162 -8.46 -6.49 7.98
C LEU A 162 -9.07 -6.21 9.35
N SER A 163 -8.47 -6.76 10.42
CA SER A 163 -8.94 -6.56 11.79
C SER A 163 -7.85 -6.78 12.83
N LEU A 164 -7.90 -6.00 13.91
CA LEU A 164 -7.07 -6.26 15.09
C LEU A 164 -7.51 -7.53 15.84
N SER A 165 -8.81 -7.86 15.78
CA SER A 165 -9.39 -8.99 16.46
C SER A 165 -9.55 -10.20 15.53
N VAL A 166 -9.21 -11.38 16.03
CA VAL A 166 -9.44 -12.66 15.34
C VAL A 166 -10.92 -13.09 15.33
N THR A 167 -11.81 -12.38 16.01
CA THR A 167 -13.23 -12.74 16.08
C THR A 167 -14.03 -12.45 14.82
N GLY A 168 -13.41 -11.84 13.81
CA GLY A 168 -13.97 -11.66 12.48
C GLY A 168 -15.13 -10.68 12.34
N LYS A 169 -15.60 -10.06 13.44
CA LYS A 169 -16.62 -9.01 13.35
C LYS A 169 -15.99 -7.74 12.81
N HIS A 170 -16.61 -7.18 11.76
CA HIS A 170 -16.16 -5.91 11.17
C HIS A 170 -14.76 -5.97 10.57
N SER A 171 -14.41 -7.06 9.89
CA SER A 171 -13.11 -7.27 9.25
C SER A 171 -13.15 -7.12 7.72
N ASP A 172 -14.34 -7.14 7.12
CA ASP A 172 -14.52 -7.12 5.68
C ASP A 172 -14.10 -5.79 5.04
N ALA A 173 -13.83 -5.82 3.75
CA ALA A 173 -13.36 -4.67 2.99
C ALA A 173 -14.38 -3.52 2.97
N ALA A 174 -15.68 -3.83 2.93
CA ALA A 174 -16.75 -2.83 2.92
C ALA A 174 -16.79 -2.04 4.24
N TYR A 175 -16.72 -2.75 5.38
CA TYR A 175 -16.66 -2.10 6.69
C TYR A 175 -15.41 -1.19 6.82
N ASN A 176 -14.24 -1.68 6.38
CA ASN A 176 -13.00 -0.90 6.41
C ASN A 176 -13.06 0.32 5.49
N ALA A 177 -13.74 0.21 4.34
CA ALA A 177 -13.97 1.34 3.45
C ALA A 177 -14.92 2.39 4.04
N GLU A 178 -16.04 1.98 4.64
CA GLU A 178 -17.03 2.88 5.27
C GLU A 178 -16.49 3.61 6.51
N ASN A 179 -15.42 3.08 7.12
CA ASN A 179 -14.76 3.67 8.28
C ASN A 179 -13.44 4.38 7.95
N GLY A 180 -13.08 4.48 6.65
CA GLY A 180 -11.93 5.27 6.20
C GLY A 180 -10.58 4.64 6.49
N ILE A 181 -10.53 3.32 6.73
CA ILE A 181 -9.30 2.53 6.82
C ILE A 181 -8.86 2.16 5.41
N ALA A 182 -9.71 1.46 4.64
CA ALA A 182 -9.42 1.17 3.24
C ALA A 182 -9.64 2.44 2.38
N SER A 183 -8.61 2.79 1.64
CA SER A 183 -8.63 3.92 0.70
C SER A 183 -9.26 3.53 -0.65
N ILE A 184 -9.00 2.29 -1.08
CA ILE A 184 -9.48 1.71 -2.33
C ILE A 184 -9.91 0.26 -2.05
N VAL A 185 -11.05 -0.15 -2.58
CA VAL A 185 -11.49 -1.55 -2.60
C VAL A 185 -11.55 -2.02 -4.05
N CYS A 186 -10.90 -3.13 -4.33
CA CYS A 186 -10.82 -3.76 -5.65
C CYS A 186 -11.60 -5.08 -5.66
N ASP A 187 -12.13 -5.47 -6.82
CA ASP A 187 -12.94 -6.69 -6.94
C ASP A 187 -12.12 -7.97 -6.66
N ASP A 188 -10.82 -7.94 -7.02
CA ASP A 188 -9.93 -9.09 -6.90
C ASP A 188 -8.49 -8.66 -6.57
N ALA A 189 -7.63 -9.65 -6.30
CA ALA A 189 -6.22 -9.44 -5.96
C ALA A 189 -5.42 -8.82 -7.11
N ASP A 190 -5.68 -9.22 -8.35
CA ASP A 190 -4.93 -8.72 -9.52
C ASP A 190 -5.22 -7.24 -9.75
N LYS A 191 -6.48 -6.82 -9.59
CA LYS A 191 -6.86 -5.40 -9.65
C LYS A 191 -6.25 -4.61 -8.49
N ALA A 192 -6.13 -5.20 -7.30
CA ALA A 192 -5.48 -4.55 -6.17
C ALA A 192 -3.97 -4.33 -6.41
N ILE A 193 -3.28 -5.31 -6.99
CA ILE A 193 -1.87 -5.20 -7.39
C ILE A 193 -1.72 -4.12 -8.48
N LYS A 194 -2.61 -4.13 -9.48
CA LYS A 194 -2.61 -3.11 -10.54
C LYS A 194 -2.84 -1.71 -9.99
N ALA A 195 -3.80 -1.53 -9.08
CA ALA A 195 -4.04 -0.24 -8.42
C ALA A 195 -2.82 0.25 -7.63
N ALA A 196 -2.07 -0.66 -6.98
CA ALA A 196 -0.82 -0.31 -6.32
C ALA A 196 0.26 0.16 -7.30
N LYS A 197 0.40 -0.51 -8.47
CA LYS A 197 1.30 -0.05 -9.54
C LYS A 197 0.92 1.34 -10.05
N GLU A 198 -0.35 1.55 -10.34
CA GLU A 198 -0.85 2.85 -10.80
C GLU A 198 -0.55 3.95 -9.79
N LEU A 199 -0.73 3.70 -8.48
CA LEU A 199 -0.43 4.70 -7.45
C LEU A 199 1.06 5.09 -7.41
N ILE A 200 1.99 4.16 -7.63
CA ILE A 200 3.42 4.47 -7.70
C ILE A 200 3.71 5.54 -8.77
N LEU A 201 2.96 5.55 -9.87
CA LEU A 201 3.12 6.53 -10.94
C LEU A 201 2.57 7.93 -10.59
N TYR A 202 1.80 8.05 -9.52
CA TYR A 202 1.27 9.33 -9.02
C TYR A 202 2.04 9.86 -7.81
N LEU A 203 2.84 9.03 -7.16
CA LEU A 203 3.50 9.40 -5.92
C LEU A 203 4.98 9.72 -6.16
N PRO A 204 5.55 10.72 -5.47
CA PRO A 204 6.98 10.94 -5.51
C PRO A 204 7.71 9.78 -4.81
N SER A 205 8.97 9.56 -5.13
CA SER A 205 9.76 8.54 -4.44
C SER A 205 9.92 8.84 -2.94
N ASN A 206 10.04 10.12 -2.59
CA ASN A 206 10.16 10.58 -1.21
C ASN A 206 9.74 12.06 -1.10
N ASN A 207 9.74 12.60 0.11
CA ASN A 207 9.35 13.97 0.40
C ASN A 207 10.29 15.06 -0.16
N LEU A 208 11.45 14.69 -0.70
CA LEU A 208 12.43 15.61 -1.31
C LEU A 208 12.37 15.58 -2.84
N THR A 209 11.59 14.67 -3.43
CA THR A 209 11.48 14.51 -4.89
C THR A 209 10.11 14.96 -5.36
N MET A 210 10.02 15.36 -6.62
CA MET A 210 8.75 15.67 -7.27
C MET A 210 8.06 14.37 -7.72
N ALA A 211 6.73 14.40 -7.80
CA ALA A 211 5.96 13.31 -8.40
C ALA A 211 6.31 13.14 -9.89
N PRO A 212 6.22 11.91 -10.42
CA PRO A 212 6.49 11.65 -11.83
C PRO A 212 5.56 12.45 -12.74
N GLN A 213 6.13 13.09 -13.75
CA GLN A 213 5.37 13.81 -14.77
C GLN A 213 5.05 12.89 -15.94
N SER A 214 3.86 13.01 -16.50
CA SER A 214 3.45 12.32 -17.71
C SER A 214 2.65 13.27 -18.57
N PHE A 215 3.12 13.51 -19.77
CA PHE A 215 2.51 14.44 -20.73
C PHE A 215 1.61 13.70 -21.72
N GLU A 216 0.79 12.77 -21.26
CA GLU A 216 -0.23 12.18 -22.10
C GLU A 216 -1.33 13.21 -22.36
N GLU A 217 -1.30 13.76 -23.57
CA GLU A 217 -2.22 14.77 -24.07
C GLU A 217 -3.55 14.13 -24.48
N ALA A 218 -4.43 13.85 -23.55
CA ALA A 218 -5.83 13.68 -23.92
C ALA A 218 -6.69 14.46 -22.93
N PRO A 219 -7.32 15.57 -23.33
CA PRO A 219 -8.40 16.13 -22.54
C PRO A 219 -9.47 15.06 -22.36
N ALA A 220 -10.04 14.98 -21.15
CA ALA A 220 -11.12 14.05 -20.87
C ALA A 220 -12.25 14.24 -21.90
N GLU A 221 -12.61 13.17 -22.59
CA GLU A 221 -13.77 13.19 -23.49
C GLU A 221 -15.02 13.63 -22.72
N ASP A 222 -15.87 14.42 -23.36
CA ASP A 222 -17.07 15.07 -22.85
C ASP A 222 -18.19 14.10 -22.41
N GLY A 223 -17.89 13.12 -21.59
CA GLY A 223 -18.86 12.11 -21.16
C GLY A 223 -19.49 12.32 -19.78
N CYS A 224 -18.89 13.09 -18.92
CA CYS A 224 -19.41 13.32 -17.57
C CYS A 224 -19.45 14.83 -17.27
N GLY A 225 -20.60 15.39 -17.01
CA GLY A 225 -20.82 16.82 -16.72
C GLY A 225 -20.16 17.38 -15.46
N CYS A 226 -19.10 16.72 -14.98
CA CYS A 226 -18.35 17.11 -13.80
C CYS A 226 -17.21 18.07 -14.18
N VAL A 227 -17.13 19.24 -13.54
CA VAL A 227 -16.08 20.24 -13.75
C VAL A 227 -14.69 19.63 -13.65
N VAL A 228 -14.48 18.69 -12.73
CA VAL A 228 -13.18 18.03 -12.53
C VAL A 228 -12.71 17.28 -13.77
N SER A 229 -13.59 16.48 -14.40
CA SER A 229 -13.22 15.67 -15.56
C SER A 229 -12.90 16.50 -16.81
N ARG A 230 -13.35 17.76 -16.84
CA ARG A 230 -13.04 18.70 -17.93
C ARG A 230 -11.74 19.47 -17.70
N THR A 231 -11.23 19.47 -16.47
CA THR A 231 -10.07 20.29 -16.08
C THR A 231 -8.79 19.47 -16.02
N VAL A 232 -8.90 18.17 -15.77
CA VAL A 232 -7.73 17.28 -15.60
C VAL A 232 -7.42 16.51 -16.88
N ASP A 233 -6.20 16.00 -16.97
CA ASP A 233 -5.75 15.18 -18.10
C ASP A 233 -6.57 13.89 -18.18
N GLY A 234 -6.86 13.40 -19.38
CA GLY A 234 -7.73 12.27 -19.61
C GLY A 234 -7.27 11.01 -18.88
N ASN A 235 -8.22 10.24 -18.34
CA ASN A 235 -7.99 8.97 -17.64
C ASN A 235 -7.02 9.03 -16.43
N SER A 236 -6.67 10.24 -15.94
CA SER A 236 -5.70 10.42 -14.87
C SER A 236 -6.30 10.42 -13.45
N ILE A 237 -7.60 10.14 -13.29
CA ILE A 237 -8.27 10.28 -11.98
C ILE A 237 -8.17 9.00 -11.16
N VAL A 238 -7.47 9.05 -10.04
CA VAL A 238 -7.44 8.00 -9.01
C VAL A 238 -8.26 8.45 -7.80
N LYS A 239 -9.40 7.81 -7.58
CA LYS A 239 -10.32 8.13 -6.49
C LYS A 239 -9.92 7.41 -5.21
N LEU A 240 -9.95 8.12 -4.07
CA LEU A 240 -9.67 7.57 -2.75
C LEU A 240 -10.87 7.73 -1.81
N PHE A 241 -11.05 6.78 -0.90
CA PHE A 241 -12.07 6.81 0.16
C PHE A 241 -13.50 7.04 -0.37
N ASN A 242 -13.90 6.36 -1.44
CA ASN A 242 -15.21 6.58 -2.06
C ASN A 242 -16.39 6.34 -1.11
N ASP A 243 -16.27 5.37 -0.20
CA ASP A 243 -17.35 4.97 0.70
C ASP A 243 -17.30 5.66 2.07
N TYR A 244 -16.26 6.42 2.35
CA TYR A 244 -16.09 7.19 3.59
C TYR A 244 -16.36 8.67 3.35
N GLY A 245 -17.15 9.33 4.23
CA GLY A 245 -17.37 10.77 4.19
C GLY A 245 -17.85 11.26 2.81
N LYS A 246 -19.07 10.89 2.41
CA LYS A 246 -19.60 11.07 1.03
C LYS A 246 -19.83 12.54 0.61
N GLU A 247 -19.81 13.47 1.58
CA GLU A 247 -19.96 14.93 1.33
C GLU A 247 -18.70 15.56 0.71
N ALA A 248 -17.55 14.88 0.80
CA ALA A 248 -16.34 15.29 0.12
C ALA A 248 -15.77 14.14 -0.72
N ASN A 249 -15.16 14.47 -1.85
CA ASN A 249 -14.39 13.54 -2.67
C ASN A 249 -12.93 13.99 -2.68
N VAL A 250 -12.02 13.04 -2.51
CA VAL A 250 -10.58 13.26 -2.66
C VAL A 250 -10.03 12.33 -3.72
N ARG A 251 -9.12 12.83 -4.53
CA ARG A 251 -8.55 12.08 -5.64
C ARG A 251 -7.19 12.63 -6.06
N PHE A 252 -6.34 11.79 -6.59
CA PHE A 252 -5.22 12.24 -7.40
C PHE A 252 -5.66 12.39 -8.85
N ALA A 253 -5.05 13.32 -9.55
CA ALA A 253 -5.19 13.49 -10.99
C ALA A 253 -3.95 14.17 -11.56
N ARG A 254 -3.85 14.24 -12.87
CA ARG A 254 -2.83 15.05 -13.53
C ARG A 254 -3.46 16.30 -14.13
N LEU A 255 -2.71 17.38 -14.05
CA LEU A 255 -3.07 18.67 -14.63
C LEU A 255 -1.86 19.19 -15.42
N GLY A 256 -1.93 19.12 -16.75
CA GLY A 256 -0.80 19.44 -17.62
C GLY A 256 0.42 18.53 -17.37
N GLY A 257 0.18 17.24 -17.14
CA GLY A 257 1.20 16.24 -16.84
C GLY A 257 1.67 16.18 -15.38
N GLN A 258 1.34 17.18 -14.55
CA GLN A 258 1.74 17.21 -13.14
C GLN A 258 0.68 16.60 -12.24
N VAL A 259 1.11 15.80 -11.26
CA VAL A 259 0.21 15.21 -10.28
C VAL A 259 -0.28 16.27 -9.29
N VAL A 260 -1.59 16.29 -9.08
CA VAL A 260 -2.27 17.18 -8.13
C VAL A 260 -3.24 16.39 -7.25
N GLY A 261 -3.38 16.81 -6.00
CA GLY A 261 -4.47 16.38 -5.14
C GLY A 261 -5.71 17.23 -5.42
N ILE A 262 -6.87 16.58 -5.59
CA ILE A 262 -8.13 17.29 -5.81
C ILE A 262 -9.09 16.99 -4.67
N VAL A 263 -9.62 18.05 -4.06
CA VAL A 263 -10.66 17.99 -3.03
C VAL A 263 -11.92 18.62 -3.60
N VAL A 264 -13.03 17.88 -3.61
CA VAL A 264 -14.33 18.39 -4.06
C VAL A 264 -15.33 18.26 -2.91
N THR A 265 -15.91 19.37 -2.48
CA THR A 265 -17.00 19.38 -1.49
C THR A 265 -18.35 19.40 -2.20
N LYS A 266 -19.28 18.52 -1.82
CA LYS A 266 -20.58 18.35 -2.48
C LYS A 266 -21.74 19.04 -1.75
N GLY A 267 -21.58 19.37 -0.49
CA GLY A 267 -22.66 19.89 0.36
C GLY A 267 -22.32 21.22 1.01
N LYS A 268 -23.31 21.82 1.65
CA LYS A 268 -23.15 23.06 2.43
C LYS A 268 -22.40 22.82 3.75
N GLU A 269 -22.40 21.58 4.25
CA GLU A 269 -21.80 21.20 5.51
C GLU A 269 -20.87 19.99 5.33
N LEU A 270 -19.74 19.99 6.02
CA LEU A 270 -18.84 18.86 6.09
C LEU A 270 -19.03 18.14 7.43
N GLY A 271 -19.56 16.93 7.40
CA GLY A 271 -19.61 16.06 8.56
C GLY A 271 -18.21 15.62 9.03
N CYS A 272 -18.12 15.10 10.25
CA CYS A 272 -16.87 14.69 10.88
C CYS A 272 -16.06 13.71 10.00
N LYS A 273 -16.72 12.72 9.38
CA LYS A 273 -16.06 11.75 8.48
C LYS A 273 -15.44 12.44 7.26
N SER A 274 -16.17 13.37 6.64
CA SER A 274 -15.68 14.11 5.47
C SER A 274 -14.54 15.06 5.82
N ALA A 275 -14.61 15.73 6.97
CA ALA A 275 -13.52 16.57 7.46
C ALA A 275 -12.25 15.76 7.73
N ASN A 276 -12.37 14.59 8.37
CA ASN A 276 -11.25 13.66 8.60
C ASN A 276 -10.63 13.17 7.29
N LYS A 277 -11.45 12.79 6.31
CA LYS A 277 -11.01 12.38 4.98
C LYS A 277 -10.18 13.45 4.29
N VAL A 278 -10.71 14.68 4.25
CA VAL A 278 -10.00 15.82 3.65
C VAL A 278 -8.71 16.10 4.40
N ALA A 279 -8.74 16.13 5.72
CA ALA A 279 -7.57 16.40 6.53
C ALA A 279 -6.46 15.35 6.36
N LYS A 280 -6.81 14.05 6.30
CA LYS A 280 -5.87 12.96 6.01
C LYS A 280 -5.23 13.14 4.64
N PHE A 281 -6.04 13.42 3.63
CA PHE A 281 -5.59 13.58 2.25
C PHE A 281 -4.70 14.81 2.06
N VAL A 282 -5.09 15.96 2.61
CA VAL A 282 -4.31 17.21 2.50
C VAL A 282 -2.97 17.08 3.22
N ARG A 283 -2.94 16.47 4.42
CA ARG A 283 -1.66 16.21 5.13
C ARG A 283 -0.74 15.29 4.35
N PHE A 284 -1.29 14.29 3.65
CA PHE A 284 -0.50 13.44 2.76
C PHE A 284 0.08 14.26 1.60
N CYS A 285 -0.74 15.05 0.93
CA CYS A 285 -0.29 15.91 -0.16
C CYS A 285 0.78 16.90 0.29
N ASP A 286 0.63 17.50 1.48
CA ASP A 286 1.60 18.42 2.07
C ASP A 286 2.94 17.72 2.35
N ALA A 287 2.91 16.55 3.00
CA ALA A 287 4.11 15.77 3.29
C ALA A 287 4.93 15.42 2.05
N PHE A 288 4.28 15.22 0.92
CA PHE A 288 4.91 14.84 -0.35
C PHE A 288 4.91 15.96 -1.41
N SER A 289 4.71 17.21 -1.00
CA SER A 289 4.76 18.40 -1.88
C SER A 289 3.86 18.31 -3.11
N LEU A 290 2.71 17.63 -2.98
CA LEU A 290 1.69 17.55 -4.03
C LEU A 290 0.77 18.77 -3.95
N PRO A 291 0.64 19.58 -5.02
CA PRO A 291 -0.30 20.71 -5.02
C PRO A 291 -1.75 20.25 -4.82
N VAL A 292 -2.52 21.00 -4.04
CA VAL A 292 -3.93 20.67 -3.79
C VAL A 292 -4.84 21.70 -4.44
N VAL A 293 -5.77 21.22 -5.27
CA VAL A 293 -6.83 22.01 -5.87
C VAL A 293 -8.14 21.69 -5.17
N THR A 294 -8.78 22.72 -4.60
CA THR A 294 -10.05 22.57 -3.91
C THR A 294 -11.18 23.17 -4.76
N LEU A 295 -12.18 22.34 -5.05
CA LEU A 295 -13.40 22.76 -5.73
C LEU A 295 -14.56 22.69 -4.73
N SER A 296 -15.11 23.87 -4.41
CA SER A 296 -16.24 23.98 -3.50
C SER A 296 -17.49 24.39 -4.26
N LEU A 297 -18.58 23.64 -4.09
CA LEU A 297 -19.89 24.02 -4.64
C LEU A 297 -20.60 25.10 -3.80
N ILE A 298 -20.02 25.52 -2.68
CA ILE A 298 -20.61 26.51 -1.77
C ILE A 298 -20.50 27.94 -2.34
N HIS A 299 -19.54 28.17 -3.23
CA HIS A 299 -19.25 29.49 -3.80
C HIS A 299 -19.71 29.67 -5.26
N ILE A 300 -20.48 28.71 -5.76
CA ILE A 300 -21.18 28.82 -7.05
C ILE A 300 -22.69 29.18 -6.78
#